data_1110dac89dd1eeb3ee27b937044689d4
#
_entry.id   1110dac89dd1eeb3ee27b937044689d4
#
_cell.length_a   1.000
_cell.length_b   1.000
_cell.length_c   1.000
_cell.angle_alpha   90.00
_cell.angle_beta   90.00
_cell.angle_gamma   90.00
#
_symmetry.space_group_name_H-M   'P 1'
#
loop_
_entity.id
_entity.type
_entity.pdbx_description
1 polymer ?
#
loop_
_entity_poly.entity_id
_entity_poly.type
_entity_poly.pdbx_seq_one_letter_code
_entity_poly.pdbx_strand_id
1 'polypeptide(L)'
;SIANVIEDKLNMKFGKRSYVPGSANRIAALIAGQTDATIVDLSNKNKLVKLHGDNFNVLPMFDVDASDEALFANLNWIKSNSKDVDIFVKALVSVYQDMAKDPTIIRRETDPNGPIGQLPKEVLGNLDKFYSDAVAGGLYDPNGGGMKAAKADMEWYSKAGQLKGDAASLNIDDFWYM
;
A
#
# COMPACT_ATOMS: atom_id res chain seq x y z
N SER A 1 -4.47 0.43 -14.17
CA SER A 1 -3.53 -0.40 -13.40
C SER A 1 -2.16 0.31 -13.32
N ILE A 2 -1.35 -0.05 -12.34
CA ILE A 2 0.04 0.48 -12.20
C ILE A 2 0.80 0.37 -13.53
N ALA A 3 0.64 -0.72 -14.27
CA ALA A 3 1.28 -0.90 -15.57
C ALA A 3 0.92 0.22 -16.57
N ASN A 4 -0.32 0.72 -16.58
CA ASN A 4 -0.70 1.84 -17.47
C ASN A 4 0.06 3.12 -17.09
N VAL A 5 0.20 3.37 -15.79
CA VAL A 5 0.91 4.55 -15.30
C VAL A 5 2.41 4.47 -15.60
N ILE A 6 3.01 3.28 -15.49
CA ILE A 6 4.41 3.06 -15.87
C ILE A 6 4.61 3.32 -17.36
N GLU A 7 3.73 2.78 -18.23
CA GLU A 7 3.79 3.04 -19.66
C GLU A 7 3.71 4.52 -20.00
N ASP A 8 2.79 5.22 -19.36
CA ASP A 8 2.60 6.65 -19.58
C ASP A 8 3.82 7.46 -19.08
N LYS A 9 4.27 7.22 -17.86
CA LYS A 9 5.42 7.93 -17.29
C LYS A 9 6.75 7.69 -18.02
N LEU A 10 6.96 6.48 -18.51
CA LEU A 10 8.20 6.12 -19.21
C LEU A 10 8.08 6.20 -20.74
N ASN A 11 6.95 6.61 -21.27
CA ASN A 11 6.66 6.63 -22.70
C ASN A 11 7.06 5.31 -23.38
N MET A 12 6.64 4.19 -22.78
CA MET A 12 6.93 2.83 -23.24
C MET A 12 5.64 2.02 -23.36
N LYS A 13 5.73 0.87 -23.97
CA LYS A 13 4.64 -0.11 -23.99
C LYS A 13 5.14 -1.46 -23.53
N PHE A 14 4.40 -2.08 -22.62
CA PHE A 14 4.61 -3.50 -22.32
C PHE A 14 4.14 -4.34 -23.51
N GLY A 15 4.82 -5.43 -23.76
CA GLY A 15 4.40 -6.41 -24.75
C GLY A 15 3.12 -7.14 -24.32
N LYS A 16 3.22 -8.43 -24.04
CA LYS A 16 2.09 -9.19 -23.51
C LYS A 16 1.90 -8.90 -22.03
N ARG A 17 0.67 -8.57 -21.62
CA ARG A 17 0.30 -8.46 -20.22
C ARG A 17 -0.53 -9.66 -19.79
N SER A 18 -0.24 -10.18 -18.61
CA SER A 18 -1.00 -11.26 -17.99
C SER A 18 -1.48 -10.84 -16.60
N TYR A 19 -2.71 -11.18 -16.26
CA TYR A 19 -3.24 -10.96 -14.93
C TYR A 19 -2.95 -12.18 -14.05
N VAL A 20 -2.10 -11.98 -13.03
CA VAL A 20 -1.76 -13.02 -12.05
C VAL A 20 -2.14 -12.51 -10.66
N PRO A 21 -3.19 -13.05 -10.03
CA PRO A 21 -3.63 -12.60 -8.71
C PRO A 21 -2.63 -13.01 -7.62
N GLY A 22 -2.41 -12.10 -6.68
CA GLY A 22 -1.52 -12.30 -5.53
C GLY A 22 -0.04 -12.12 -5.83
N SER A 23 0.66 -11.35 -4.99
CA SER A 23 2.09 -11.05 -5.19
C SER A 23 2.97 -12.30 -5.13
N ALA A 24 2.65 -13.28 -4.28
CA ALA A 24 3.39 -14.52 -4.20
C ALA A 24 3.34 -15.33 -5.52
N ASN A 25 2.16 -15.39 -6.15
CA ASN A 25 2.01 -16.06 -7.45
C ASN A 25 2.76 -15.31 -8.57
N ARG A 26 2.76 -13.98 -8.53
CA ARG A 26 3.51 -13.15 -9.47
C ARG A 26 5.02 -13.37 -9.34
N ILE A 27 5.54 -13.50 -8.12
CA ILE A 27 6.94 -13.85 -7.89
C ILE A 27 7.25 -15.25 -8.42
N ALA A 28 6.40 -16.23 -8.17
CA ALA A 28 6.60 -17.58 -8.69
C ALA A 28 6.67 -17.59 -10.22
N ALA A 29 5.79 -16.84 -10.90
CA ALA A 29 5.82 -16.70 -12.35
C ALA A 29 7.10 -16.01 -12.86
N LEU A 30 7.62 -15.00 -12.14
CA LEU A 30 8.87 -14.32 -12.47
C LEU A 30 10.07 -15.28 -12.32
N ILE A 31 10.17 -15.98 -11.20
CA ILE A 31 11.24 -16.95 -10.95
C ILE A 31 11.23 -18.08 -11.97
N ALA A 32 10.05 -18.53 -12.39
CA ALA A 32 9.87 -19.56 -13.41
C ALA A 32 10.12 -19.06 -14.85
N GLY A 33 10.47 -17.79 -15.05
CA GLY A 33 10.68 -17.21 -16.39
C GLY A 33 9.41 -17.12 -17.25
N GLN A 34 8.24 -17.17 -16.63
CA GLN A 34 6.94 -17.01 -17.33
C GLN A 34 6.59 -15.56 -17.61
N THR A 35 7.30 -14.64 -16.98
CA THR A 35 7.20 -13.19 -17.20
C THR A 35 8.56 -12.54 -17.00
N ASP A 36 8.85 -11.50 -17.74
CA ASP A 36 10.12 -10.76 -17.66
C ASP A 36 10.11 -9.71 -16.55
N ALA A 37 8.94 -9.22 -16.18
CA ALA A 37 8.76 -8.22 -15.11
C ALA A 37 7.42 -8.40 -14.39
N THR A 38 7.37 -7.98 -13.14
CA THR A 38 6.13 -8.01 -12.36
C THR A 38 6.12 -6.90 -11.30
N ILE A 39 4.93 -6.65 -10.76
CA ILE A 39 4.70 -5.69 -9.68
C ILE A 39 4.32 -6.49 -8.44
N VAL A 40 4.99 -6.24 -7.33
CA VAL A 40 4.75 -6.92 -6.05
C VAL A 40 4.74 -5.91 -4.91
N ASP A 41 4.15 -6.28 -3.79
CA ASP A 41 4.21 -5.50 -2.57
C ASP A 41 5.61 -5.51 -1.93
N LEU A 42 5.84 -4.58 -0.99
CA LEU A 42 7.12 -4.39 -0.34
C LEU A 42 7.62 -5.65 0.39
N SER A 43 6.73 -6.37 1.07
CA SER A 43 7.09 -7.59 1.81
C SER A 43 7.61 -8.68 0.86
N ASN A 44 6.89 -8.91 -0.22
CA ASN A 44 7.28 -9.87 -1.25
C ASN A 44 8.52 -9.43 -2.03
N LYS A 45 8.70 -8.12 -2.29
CA LYS A 45 9.95 -7.58 -2.83
C LYS A 45 11.13 -7.94 -1.92
N ASN A 46 11.02 -7.65 -0.61
CA ASN A 46 12.10 -7.92 0.34
C ASN A 46 12.44 -9.41 0.42
N LYS A 47 11.43 -10.27 0.36
CA LYS A 47 11.62 -11.74 0.30
C LYS A 47 12.34 -12.17 -0.97
N LEU A 48 11.95 -11.65 -2.14
CA LEU A 48 12.58 -11.95 -3.43
C LEU A 48 14.06 -11.54 -3.41
N VAL A 49 14.35 -10.32 -2.99
CA VAL A 49 15.74 -9.80 -2.91
C VAL A 49 16.58 -10.62 -1.94
N LYS A 50 16.03 -11.01 -0.79
CA LYS A 50 16.74 -11.84 0.19
C LYS A 50 17.11 -13.22 -0.35
N LEU A 51 16.24 -13.84 -1.15
CA LEU A 51 16.41 -15.21 -1.64
C LEU A 51 17.13 -15.28 -3.00
N HIS A 52 16.98 -14.25 -3.83
CA HIS A 52 17.38 -14.28 -5.24
C HIS A 52 17.94 -12.93 -5.73
N GLY A 53 18.48 -12.09 -4.84
CA GLY A 53 18.86 -10.70 -5.14
C GLY A 53 19.77 -10.52 -6.35
N ASP A 54 20.70 -11.43 -6.56
CA ASP A 54 21.65 -11.36 -7.67
C ASP A 54 21.02 -11.69 -9.04
N ASN A 55 19.80 -12.23 -9.04
CA ASN A 55 19.10 -12.64 -10.27
C ASN A 55 18.04 -11.64 -10.73
N PHE A 56 17.72 -10.64 -9.92
CA PHE A 56 16.62 -9.72 -10.20
C PHE A 56 17.00 -8.25 -9.92
N ASN A 57 16.63 -7.38 -10.84
CA ASN A 57 16.73 -5.94 -10.64
C ASN A 57 15.42 -5.40 -10.07
N VAL A 58 15.51 -4.65 -8.98
CA VAL A 58 14.39 -3.89 -8.46
C VAL A 58 14.42 -2.51 -9.10
N LEU A 59 13.46 -2.24 -9.97
CA LEU A 59 13.32 -0.91 -10.55
C LEU A 59 12.84 0.07 -9.48
N PRO A 60 13.36 1.31 -9.47
CA PRO A 60 12.93 2.32 -8.53
C PRO A 60 11.41 2.53 -8.66
N MET A 61 10.74 2.60 -7.51
CA MET A 61 9.32 2.99 -7.48
C MET A 61 9.22 4.44 -7.95
N PHE A 62 8.24 4.70 -8.78
CA PHE A 62 7.87 6.09 -9.06
C PHE A 62 7.18 6.67 -7.83
N ASP A 63 7.44 7.94 -7.54
CA ASP A 63 6.57 8.68 -6.62
C ASP A 63 5.15 8.71 -7.21
N VAL A 64 4.29 7.96 -6.59
CA VAL A 64 2.88 7.91 -6.90
C VAL A 64 2.17 8.35 -5.64
N ASP A 65 1.62 9.54 -5.69
CA ASP A 65 0.73 10.05 -4.64
C ASP A 65 -0.61 9.32 -4.69
N ALA A 66 -0.63 8.02 -4.39
CA ALA A 66 -1.87 7.24 -4.31
C ALA A 66 -1.83 6.36 -3.07
N SER A 67 -2.98 6.20 -2.42
CA SER A 67 -3.11 5.30 -1.29
C SER A 67 -2.98 3.85 -1.75
N ASP A 68 -2.23 3.04 -0.98
CA ASP A 68 -2.13 1.60 -1.22
C ASP A 68 -3.35 0.87 -0.65
N GLU A 69 -3.75 1.25 0.55
CA GLU A 69 -4.89 0.65 1.25
C GLU A 69 -5.81 1.73 1.82
N ALA A 70 -7.10 1.41 1.94
CA ALA A 70 -8.09 2.25 2.56
C ALA A 70 -9.04 1.44 3.44
N LEU A 71 -9.54 2.05 4.48
CA LEU A 71 -10.60 1.49 5.30
C LEU A 71 -11.96 1.78 4.67
N PHE A 72 -12.81 0.78 4.62
CA PHE A 72 -14.15 0.89 4.05
C PHE A 72 -15.20 0.60 5.11
N ALA A 73 -16.24 1.40 5.14
CA ALA A 73 -17.41 1.15 5.97
C ALA A 73 -18.69 1.61 5.27
N ASN A 74 -19.82 1.04 5.68
CA ASN A 74 -21.12 1.47 5.19
C ASN A 74 -21.42 2.90 5.63
N LEU A 75 -21.76 3.78 4.70
CA LEU A 75 -21.99 5.20 4.96
C LEU A 75 -23.09 5.44 6.01
N ASN A 76 -24.17 4.67 5.98
CA ASN A 76 -25.23 4.80 6.98
C ASN A 76 -24.75 4.38 8.37
N TRP A 77 -23.89 3.36 8.44
CA TRP A 77 -23.29 2.94 9.69
C TRP A 77 -22.35 4.03 10.24
N ILE A 78 -21.47 4.61 9.38
CA ILE A 78 -20.60 5.74 9.75
C ILE A 78 -21.43 6.89 10.33
N LYS A 79 -22.50 7.30 9.64
CA LYS A 79 -23.36 8.41 10.10
C LYS A 79 -24.04 8.11 11.44
N SER A 80 -24.42 6.87 11.68
CA SER A 80 -25.07 6.46 12.93
C SER A 80 -24.08 6.25 14.09
N ASN A 81 -22.78 6.10 13.81
CA ASN A 81 -21.72 5.80 14.78
C ASN A 81 -20.55 6.76 14.68
N SER A 82 -20.79 8.01 14.27
CA SER A 82 -19.73 8.98 13.95
C SER A 82 -18.73 9.19 15.10
N LYS A 83 -19.19 9.19 16.35
CA LYS A 83 -18.31 9.32 17.51
C LYS A 83 -17.31 8.17 17.64
N ASP A 84 -17.75 6.94 17.40
CA ASP A 84 -16.89 5.76 17.49
C ASP A 84 -15.92 5.74 16.30
N VAL A 85 -16.38 6.13 15.12
CA VAL A 85 -15.53 6.30 13.93
C VAL A 85 -14.44 7.36 14.19
N ASP A 86 -14.78 8.51 14.74
CA ASP A 86 -13.83 9.56 15.10
C ASP A 86 -12.78 9.08 16.11
N ILE A 87 -13.21 8.35 17.14
CA ILE A 87 -12.29 7.77 18.13
C ILE A 87 -11.32 6.79 17.46
N PHE A 88 -11.85 5.89 16.62
CA PHE A 88 -11.04 4.90 15.91
C PHE A 88 -10.03 5.56 14.97
N VAL A 89 -10.47 6.51 14.15
CA VAL A 89 -9.58 7.22 13.20
C VAL A 89 -8.49 8.00 13.94
N LYS A 90 -8.84 8.71 15.03
CA LYS A 90 -7.86 9.43 15.85
C LYS A 90 -6.83 8.48 16.46
N ALA A 91 -7.25 7.34 16.97
CA ALA A 91 -6.34 6.33 17.51
C ALA A 91 -5.40 5.80 16.42
N LEU A 92 -5.91 5.50 15.22
CA LEU A 92 -5.10 5.04 14.10
C LEU A 92 -4.07 6.08 13.65
N VAL A 93 -4.49 7.34 13.50
CA VAL A 93 -3.59 8.46 13.16
C VAL A 93 -2.52 8.65 14.23
N SER A 94 -2.86 8.51 15.52
CA SER A 94 -1.88 8.57 16.62
C SER A 94 -0.81 7.48 16.47
N VAL A 95 -1.20 6.25 16.12
CA VAL A 95 -0.24 5.17 15.86
C VAL A 95 0.68 5.52 14.67
N TYR A 96 0.15 6.07 13.58
CA TYR A 96 0.97 6.49 12.44
C TYR A 96 1.96 7.60 12.81
N GLN A 97 1.54 8.55 13.66
CA GLN A 97 2.43 9.60 14.18
C GLN A 97 3.56 9.04 15.05
N ASP A 98 3.26 8.03 15.85
CA ASP A 98 4.27 7.38 16.70
C ASP A 98 5.20 6.50 15.86
N MET A 99 4.70 5.79 14.85
CA MET A 99 5.52 5.05 13.89
C MET A 99 6.44 5.96 13.07
N ALA A 100 5.98 7.16 12.71
CA ALA A 100 6.81 8.14 12.01
C ALA A 100 8.00 8.61 12.85
N LYS A 101 7.85 8.68 14.19
CA LYS A 101 8.93 9.00 15.13
C LYS A 101 9.85 7.81 15.38
N ASP A 102 9.27 6.63 15.52
CA ASP A 102 9.98 5.39 15.85
C ASP A 102 9.29 4.18 15.21
N PRO A 103 9.74 3.74 14.03
CA PRO A 103 9.14 2.60 13.32
C PRO A 103 9.33 1.27 14.07
N THR A 104 10.12 1.23 15.14
CA THR A 104 10.31 0.02 15.96
C THR A 104 9.26 -0.14 17.06
N ILE A 105 8.33 0.81 17.20
CA ILE A 105 7.28 0.78 18.23
C ILE A 105 6.46 -0.51 18.18
N ILE A 106 6.20 -1.04 16.97
CA ILE A 106 5.45 -2.29 16.77
C ILE A 106 6.11 -3.46 17.49
N ARG A 107 7.45 -3.52 17.51
CA ARG A 107 8.18 -4.57 18.26
C ARG A 107 8.01 -4.41 19.75
N ARG A 108 8.00 -3.19 20.28
CA ARG A 108 7.85 -2.94 21.73
C ARG A 108 6.45 -3.31 22.23
N GLU A 109 5.45 -3.13 21.40
CA GLU A 109 4.06 -3.48 21.67
C GLU A 109 3.76 -4.97 21.40
N THR A 110 4.77 -5.78 21.10
CA THR A 110 4.59 -7.19 20.81
C THR A 110 4.43 -7.99 22.11
N ASP A 111 3.19 -8.15 22.56
CA ASP A 111 2.87 -9.17 23.55
C ASP A 111 3.12 -10.57 22.92
N PRO A 112 3.93 -11.44 23.55
CA PRO A 112 4.14 -12.82 23.06
C PRO A 112 2.85 -13.60 22.85
N ASN A 113 1.79 -13.27 23.57
CA ASN A 113 0.46 -13.88 23.44
C ASN A 113 -0.48 -13.09 22.51
N GLY A 114 -0.05 -11.90 22.08
CA GLY A 114 -0.82 -11.06 21.15
C GLY A 114 -0.72 -11.53 19.70
N PRO A 115 -1.54 -10.95 18.81
CA PRO A 115 -1.56 -11.33 17.40
C PRO A 115 -0.19 -11.23 16.71
N ILE A 116 0.59 -10.21 17.04
CA ILE A 116 1.93 -10.00 16.47
C ILE A 116 2.92 -11.03 17.02
N GLY A 117 2.89 -11.30 18.35
CA GLY A 117 3.78 -12.25 18.98
C GLY A 117 3.61 -13.69 18.49
N GLN A 118 2.44 -14.03 17.96
CA GLN A 118 2.12 -15.34 17.40
C GLN A 118 2.52 -15.46 15.92
N LEU A 119 3.03 -14.41 15.29
CA LEU A 119 3.51 -14.49 13.91
C LEU A 119 4.71 -15.44 13.79
N PRO A 120 4.91 -16.09 12.64
CA PRO A 120 6.08 -16.91 12.40
C PRO A 120 7.39 -16.14 12.67
N LYS A 121 8.40 -16.81 13.23
CA LYS A 121 9.70 -16.18 13.57
C LYS A 121 10.35 -15.45 12.40
N GLU A 122 10.15 -15.95 11.18
CA GLU A 122 10.65 -15.32 9.95
C GLU A 122 10.00 -13.95 9.72
N VAL A 123 8.71 -13.81 10.03
CA VAL A 123 7.97 -12.56 9.93
C VAL A 123 8.43 -11.60 11.03
N LEU A 124 8.49 -12.07 12.27
CA LEU A 124 8.97 -11.27 13.42
C LEU A 124 10.38 -10.74 13.18
N GLY A 125 11.28 -11.54 12.61
CA GLY A 125 12.65 -11.13 12.30
C GLY A 125 12.77 -10.04 11.22
N ASN A 126 11.71 -9.80 10.45
CA ASN A 126 11.68 -8.79 9.39
C ASN A 126 10.79 -7.57 9.72
N LEU A 127 10.11 -7.56 10.87
CA LEU A 127 9.14 -6.50 11.21
C LEU A 127 9.79 -5.12 11.22
N ASP A 128 10.92 -4.93 11.89
CA ASP A 128 11.57 -3.61 11.99
C ASP A 128 11.93 -3.08 10.62
N LYS A 129 12.51 -3.95 9.76
CA LYS A 129 12.86 -3.55 8.40
C LYS A 129 11.61 -3.22 7.58
N PHE A 130 10.55 -4.01 7.70
CA PHE A 130 9.30 -3.76 6.99
C PHE A 130 8.72 -2.39 7.37
N TYR A 131 8.59 -2.11 8.66
CA TYR A 131 8.02 -0.84 9.12
C TYR A 131 8.95 0.35 8.86
N SER A 132 10.27 0.18 8.96
CA SER A 132 11.22 1.24 8.60
C SER A 132 11.14 1.59 7.11
N ASP A 133 11.09 0.58 6.25
CA ASP A 133 10.94 0.78 4.80
C ASP A 133 9.58 1.43 4.47
N ALA A 134 8.51 0.99 5.14
CA ALA A 134 7.16 1.50 4.94
C ALA A 134 7.01 2.97 5.38
N VAL A 135 7.58 3.32 6.53
CA VAL A 135 7.60 4.72 7.02
C VAL A 135 8.43 5.60 6.09
N ALA A 136 9.64 5.15 5.71
CA ALA A 136 10.50 5.88 4.78
C ALA A 136 9.86 6.05 3.38
N GLY A 137 9.08 5.07 2.95
CA GLY A 137 8.32 5.12 1.69
C GLY A 137 7.00 5.90 1.76
N GLY A 138 6.65 6.48 2.94
CA GLY A 138 5.43 7.26 3.10
C GLY A 138 4.13 6.43 3.12
N LEU A 139 4.22 5.12 3.38
CA LEU A 139 3.04 4.23 3.41
C LEU A 139 2.07 4.61 4.55
N TYR A 140 2.58 5.11 5.66
CA TYR A 140 1.79 5.57 6.80
C TYR A 140 1.86 7.09 6.92
N ASP A 141 0.83 7.78 6.41
CA ASP A 141 0.76 9.23 6.53
C ASP A 141 0.40 9.63 7.97
N PRO A 142 1.29 10.35 8.69
CA PRO A 142 1.03 10.78 10.07
C PRO A 142 -0.12 11.79 10.19
N ASN A 143 -0.62 12.30 9.07
CA ASN A 143 -1.81 13.17 9.03
C ASN A 143 -3.07 12.42 8.57
N GLY A 144 -2.98 11.10 8.32
CA GLY A 144 -4.10 10.30 7.86
C GLY A 144 -4.51 10.55 6.40
N GLY A 145 -3.64 11.18 5.59
CA GLY A 145 -3.86 11.44 4.16
C GLY A 145 -4.73 12.67 3.87
N GLY A 146 -5.94 12.71 4.38
CA GLY A 146 -6.87 13.83 4.21
C GLY A 146 -7.23 14.14 2.75
N MET A 147 -7.66 15.38 2.47
CA MET A 147 -8.09 15.84 1.14
C MET A 147 -7.00 15.69 0.06
N LYS A 148 -5.73 15.85 0.42
CA LYS A 148 -4.63 15.71 -0.54
C LYS A 148 -4.56 14.28 -1.07
N ALA A 149 -4.61 13.29 -0.20
CA ALA A 149 -4.59 11.88 -0.58
C ALA A 149 -5.84 11.50 -1.39
N ALA A 150 -7.02 11.95 -0.95
CA ALA A 150 -8.28 11.71 -1.66
C ALA A 150 -8.24 12.21 -3.11
N LYS A 151 -7.71 13.43 -3.35
CA LYS A 151 -7.54 13.98 -4.71
C LYS A 151 -6.53 13.20 -5.53
N ALA A 152 -5.40 12.83 -4.93
CA ALA A 152 -4.37 12.04 -5.60
C ALA A 152 -4.91 10.65 -6.01
N ASP A 153 -5.69 10.02 -5.16
CA ASP A 153 -6.34 8.74 -5.46
C ASP A 153 -7.33 8.87 -6.62
N MET A 154 -8.16 9.91 -6.63
CA MET A 154 -9.10 10.15 -7.73
C MET A 154 -8.37 10.32 -9.08
N GLU A 155 -7.30 11.10 -9.11
CA GLU A 155 -6.48 11.26 -10.30
C GLU A 155 -5.82 9.95 -10.72
N TRP A 156 -5.25 9.22 -9.76
CA TRP A 156 -4.61 7.94 -10.03
C TRP A 156 -5.58 6.93 -10.62
N TYR A 157 -6.73 6.72 -9.98
CA TYR A 157 -7.72 5.75 -10.44
C TYR A 157 -8.35 6.15 -11.77
N SER A 158 -8.46 7.44 -12.06
CA SER A 158 -8.88 7.93 -13.37
C SER A 158 -7.85 7.59 -14.46
N LYS A 159 -6.56 7.93 -14.24
CA LYS A 159 -5.45 7.60 -15.15
C LYS A 159 -5.27 6.09 -15.34
N ALA A 160 -5.51 5.32 -14.28
CA ALA A 160 -5.49 3.86 -14.35
C ALA A 160 -6.68 3.25 -15.11
N GLY A 161 -7.67 4.06 -15.52
CA GLY A 161 -8.87 3.60 -16.19
C GLY A 161 -9.84 2.83 -15.31
N GLN A 162 -9.77 3.06 -13.99
CA GLN A 162 -10.63 2.39 -13.01
C GLN A 162 -11.85 3.23 -12.61
N LEU A 163 -11.80 4.53 -12.83
CA LEU A 163 -12.96 5.42 -12.67
C LEU A 163 -13.59 5.70 -14.02
N LYS A 164 -14.93 5.73 -14.04
CA LYS A 164 -15.70 6.16 -15.20
C LYS A 164 -15.94 7.66 -15.10
N GLY A 165 -15.61 8.40 -16.15
CA GLY A 165 -15.78 9.85 -16.21
C GLY A 165 -14.52 10.63 -15.81
N ASP A 166 -14.69 11.95 -15.73
CA ASP A 166 -13.61 12.85 -15.34
C ASP A 166 -13.48 12.90 -13.81
N ALA A 167 -12.27 12.65 -13.29
CA ALA A 167 -11.99 12.71 -11.86
C ALA A 167 -12.34 14.07 -11.25
N ALA A 168 -12.19 15.16 -12.01
CA ALA A 168 -12.54 16.52 -11.55
C ALA A 168 -14.05 16.74 -11.37
N SER A 169 -14.88 15.90 -11.98
CA SER A 169 -16.35 15.97 -11.84
C SER A 169 -16.88 15.16 -10.66
N LEU A 170 -16.05 14.34 -10.02
CA LEU A 170 -16.44 13.51 -8.89
C LEU A 170 -16.41 14.32 -7.59
N ASN A 171 -17.48 14.25 -6.82
CA ASN A 171 -17.50 14.83 -5.49
C ASN A 171 -16.80 13.90 -4.50
N ILE A 172 -15.67 14.34 -3.92
CA ILE A 172 -14.88 13.55 -2.99
C ILE A 172 -15.69 13.17 -1.73
N ASP A 173 -16.59 14.06 -1.27
CA ASP A 173 -17.40 13.83 -0.08
C ASP A 173 -18.37 12.64 -0.24
N ASP A 174 -18.65 12.20 -1.46
CA ASP A 174 -19.46 11.02 -1.72
C ASP A 174 -18.69 9.70 -1.47
N PHE A 175 -17.37 9.74 -1.42
CA PHE A 175 -16.49 8.58 -1.33
C PHE A 175 -15.56 8.61 -0.11
N TRP A 176 -15.27 9.80 0.42
CA TRP A 176 -14.28 9.99 1.48
C TRP A 176 -14.94 10.61 2.70
N TYR A 177 -14.82 9.95 3.84
CA TYR A 177 -15.23 10.49 5.14
C TYR A 177 -14.05 11.24 5.76
N MET A 178 -14.21 12.54 5.99
CA MET A 178 -13.20 13.43 6.58
C MET A 178 -13.70 14.05 7.88
#